data_a7b32a13aaa7b3d7984f2e4c8ef584b8
#
_entry.id   a7b32a13aaa7b3d7984f2e4c8ef584b8
#
_cell.length_a   1.000
_cell.length_b   1.000
_cell.length_c   1.000
_cell.angle_alpha   90.00
_cell.angle_beta   90.00
_cell.angle_gamma   90.00
#
_symmetry.space_group_name_H-M   'P 1'
#
loop_
_entity.id
_entity.type
_entity.pdbx_description
1 polymer ?
#
loop_
_entity_poly.entity_id
_entity_poly.type
_entity_poly.pdbx_seq_one_letter_code
_entity_poly.pdbx_strand_id
1 'polypeptide(L)'
;MNAPVYIVHLANAEGYEEVKKAKEKGIPVLAETCPQYLEFTSDVYKREDAEKFVCSPPMKGEESRLALREGVKQGVIDVMATDHCPFTLEQKALGKDDFRKIPNGGMGVENRYPYMLSMAVNGELSYSDVVRMCCYHPAKYFGCETKGSIEPRKDADLVIFNPEGKMTVTADNMHTKAEYTIWEGVTTSGQIEKTIARGKIITDGGTFLGHAGDGRYLKRKKSSIFKEGLK
;
A
#
# COMPACT_ATOMS: atom_id res chain seq x y z
N MET A 1 0.34 -29.22 7.44
CA MET A 1 1.52 -28.55 8.02
C MET A 1 1.02 -27.30 8.76
N ASN A 2 1.46 -27.07 9.99
CA ASN A 2 1.09 -25.87 10.76
C ASN A 2 2.20 -24.81 10.65
N ALA A 3 2.44 -24.33 9.42
CA ALA A 3 3.44 -23.32 9.12
C ALA A 3 2.74 -21.98 8.86
N PRO A 4 3.21 -20.87 9.43
CA PRO A 4 2.70 -19.54 9.09
C PRO A 4 2.91 -19.21 7.62
N VAL A 5 1.87 -18.67 6.99
CA VAL A 5 1.89 -18.24 5.57
C VAL A 5 1.57 -16.76 5.50
N TYR A 6 2.31 -16.03 4.68
CA TYR A 6 2.03 -14.64 4.34
C TYR A 6 1.65 -14.56 2.85
N ILE A 7 0.40 -14.20 2.58
CA ILE A 7 -0.14 -14.05 1.22
C ILE A 7 0.11 -12.62 0.77
N VAL A 8 0.89 -12.45 -0.29
CA VAL A 8 1.20 -11.14 -0.88
C VAL A 8 0.12 -10.71 -1.87
N HIS A 9 -0.06 -9.39 -2.05
CA HIS A 9 -0.89 -8.71 -3.05
C HIS A 9 -2.22 -9.43 -3.37
N LEU A 10 -2.99 -9.77 -2.35
CA LEU A 10 -4.32 -10.37 -2.50
C LEU A 10 -5.22 -9.46 -3.34
N ALA A 11 -5.71 -9.94 -4.48
CA ALA A 11 -6.33 -9.13 -5.51
C ALA A 11 -7.76 -9.54 -5.90
N ASN A 12 -8.33 -10.60 -5.30
CA ASN A 12 -9.64 -11.11 -5.69
C ASN A 12 -10.52 -11.60 -4.54
N ALA A 13 -11.82 -11.68 -4.79
CA ALA A 13 -12.83 -12.10 -3.81
C ALA A 13 -12.61 -13.53 -3.33
N GLU A 14 -12.32 -14.47 -4.23
CA GLU A 14 -12.13 -15.87 -3.89
C GLU A 14 -10.96 -16.06 -2.93
N GLY A 15 -9.84 -15.38 -3.19
CA GLY A 15 -8.68 -15.41 -2.30
C GLY A 15 -8.98 -14.78 -0.93
N TYR A 16 -9.74 -13.69 -0.90
CA TYR A 16 -10.21 -13.08 0.35
C TYR A 16 -11.04 -14.07 1.17
N GLU A 17 -12.00 -14.75 0.55
CA GLU A 17 -12.86 -15.73 1.24
C GLU A 17 -12.04 -16.92 1.79
N GLU A 18 -11.03 -17.39 1.07
CA GLU A 18 -10.17 -18.48 1.55
C GLU A 18 -9.28 -18.02 2.73
N VAL A 19 -8.74 -16.80 2.69
CA VAL A 19 -8.00 -16.21 3.82
C VAL A 19 -8.90 -16.08 5.05
N LYS A 20 -10.13 -15.58 4.87
CA LYS A 20 -11.12 -15.43 5.93
C LYS A 20 -11.43 -16.79 6.59
N LYS A 21 -11.79 -17.79 5.80
CA LYS A 21 -12.06 -19.16 6.27
C LYS A 21 -10.86 -19.78 6.99
N ALA A 22 -9.64 -19.53 6.50
CA ALA A 22 -8.41 -20.01 7.14
C ALA A 22 -8.23 -19.39 8.52
N LYS A 23 -8.42 -18.07 8.65
CA LYS A 23 -8.35 -17.36 9.94
C LYS A 23 -9.42 -17.83 10.93
N GLU A 24 -10.66 -18.00 10.47
CA GLU A 24 -11.77 -18.54 11.29
C GLU A 24 -11.46 -19.95 11.86
N LYS A 25 -10.69 -20.75 11.12
CA LYS A 25 -10.21 -22.07 11.56
C LYS A 25 -8.93 -22.01 12.42
N GLY A 26 -8.43 -20.81 12.73
CA GLY A 26 -7.20 -20.63 13.50
C GLY A 26 -5.92 -21.04 12.75
N ILE A 27 -5.97 -21.12 11.40
CA ILE A 27 -4.79 -21.39 10.60
C ILE A 27 -3.91 -20.13 10.57
N PRO A 28 -2.59 -20.24 10.80
CA PRO A 28 -1.69 -19.09 10.88
C PRO A 28 -1.42 -18.49 9.49
N VAL A 29 -2.37 -17.71 8.98
CA VAL A 29 -2.28 -16.99 7.70
C VAL A 29 -2.36 -15.49 7.91
N LEU A 30 -1.47 -14.75 7.25
CA LEU A 30 -1.50 -13.31 7.11
C LEU A 30 -1.70 -12.97 5.63
N ALA A 31 -2.34 -11.85 5.36
CA ALA A 31 -2.56 -11.38 3.99
C ALA A 31 -2.32 -9.89 3.85
N GLU A 32 -1.74 -9.48 2.75
CA GLU A 32 -1.71 -8.09 2.32
C GLU A 32 -2.51 -7.89 1.04
N THR A 33 -3.01 -6.67 0.87
CA THR A 33 -3.52 -6.17 -0.41
C THR A 33 -2.84 -4.84 -0.73
N CYS A 34 -3.19 -4.25 -1.86
CA CYS A 34 -2.62 -2.98 -2.30
C CYS A 34 -3.75 -1.98 -2.62
N PRO A 35 -3.54 -0.66 -2.45
CA PRO A 35 -4.56 0.35 -2.68
C PRO A 35 -5.16 0.31 -4.07
N GLN A 36 -4.38 -0.05 -5.10
CA GLN A 36 -4.87 -0.15 -6.47
C GLN A 36 -6.00 -1.18 -6.62
N TYR A 37 -6.03 -2.24 -5.83
CA TYR A 37 -7.11 -3.24 -5.84
C TYR A 37 -8.35 -2.79 -5.06
N LEU A 38 -8.24 -1.73 -4.26
CA LEU A 38 -9.36 -1.11 -3.57
C LEU A 38 -9.99 0.04 -4.38
N GLU A 39 -9.23 0.63 -5.31
CA GLU A 39 -9.63 1.79 -6.11
C GLU A 39 -10.09 1.38 -7.51
N PHE A 40 -9.28 0.59 -8.22
CA PHE A 40 -9.49 0.29 -9.62
C PHE A 40 -10.12 -1.08 -9.84
N THR A 41 -10.88 -1.20 -10.93
CA THR A 41 -11.43 -2.45 -11.43
C THR A 41 -10.81 -2.81 -12.78
N SER A 42 -11.16 -4.00 -13.30
CA SER A 42 -10.75 -4.43 -14.66
C SER A 42 -11.25 -3.49 -15.78
N ASP A 43 -12.12 -2.54 -15.47
CA ASP A 43 -12.57 -1.54 -16.44
C ASP A 43 -11.44 -0.62 -16.93
N VAL A 44 -10.35 -0.49 -16.14
CA VAL A 44 -9.15 0.24 -16.59
C VAL A 44 -8.54 -0.36 -17.86
N TYR A 45 -8.76 -1.64 -18.12
CA TYR A 45 -8.26 -2.32 -19.33
C TYR A 45 -9.06 -2.02 -20.60
N LYS A 46 -10.19 -1.27 -20.48
CA LYS A 46 -10.98 -0.78 -21.63
C LYS A 46 -10.53 0.62 -22.05
N ARG A 47 -9.60 1.24 -21.33
CA ARG A 47 -9.10 2.57 -21.61
C ARG A 47 -8.10 2.55 -22.77
N GLU A 48 -7.91 3.68 -23.42
CA GLU A 48 -6.91 3.86 -24.47
C GLU A 48 -5.48 3.72 -23.95
N ASP A 49 -5.26 4.00 -22.63
CA ASP A 49 -3.98 3.92 -21.93
C ASP A 49 -3.90 2.71 -20.99
N ALA A 50 -4.59 1.62 -21.33
CA ALA A 50 -4.72 0.42 -20.52
C ALA A 50 -3.38 -0.21 -20.11
N GLU A 51 -2.34 -0.08 -20.94
CA GLU A 51 -1.00 -0.60 -20.67
C GLU A 51 -0.39 -0.05 -19.40
N LYS A 52 -0.75 1.16 -18.98
CA LYS A 52 -0.30 1.79 -17.73
C LYS A 52 -0.71 1.00 -16.50
N PHE A 53 -1.87 0.34 -16.56
CA PHE A 53 -2.48 -0.40 -15.45
C PHE A 53 -2.08 -1.89 -15.40
N VAL A 54 -1.31 -2.37 -16.37
CA VAL A 54 -0.91 -3.78 -16.41
C VAL A 54 0.04 -4.09 -15.25
N CYS A 55 -0.41 -4.99 -14.37
CA CYS A 55 0.32 -5.48 -13.19
C CYS A 55 -0.03 -6.95 -12.92
N SER A 56 0.72 -7.61 -12.06
CA SER A 56 0.45 -8.98 -11.60
C SER A 56 0.36 -9.01 -10.07
N PRO A 57 -0.79 -9.47 -9.53
CA PRO A 57 -2.04 -9.85 -10.20
C PRO A 57 -2.71 -8.68 -10.94
N PRO A 58 -3.51 -8.96 -12.00
CA PRO A 58 -4.24 -7.90 -12.68
C PRO A 58 -5.43 -7.41 -11.85
N MET A 59 -5.88 -6.17 -12.11
CA MET A 59 -7.11 -5.64 -11.54
C MET A 59 -8.28 -6.56 -11.86
N LYS A 60 -9.17 -6.77 -10.89
CA LYS A 60 -10.34 -7.65 -11.00
C LYS A 60 -11.63 -6.83 -11.12
N GLY A 61 -12.76 -7.53 -11.25
CA GLY A 61 -14.06 -6.90 -11.31
C GLY A 61 -14.47 -6.24 -9.99
N GLU A 62 -15.59 -5.51 -10.04
CA GLU A 62 -16.15 -4.73 -8.92
C GLU A 62 -16.40 -5.60 -7.68
N GLU A 63 -16.85 -6.85 -7.86
CA GLU A 63 -17.06 -7.80 -6.76
C GLU A 63 -15.78 -8.00 -5.94
N SER A 64 -14.65 -8.21 -6.60
CA SER A 64 -13.35 -8.37 -5.93
C SER A 64 -12.92 -7.09 -5.22
N ARG A 65 -13.12 -5.92 -5.85
CA ARG A 65 -12.82 -4.63 -5.23
C ARG A 65 -13.61 -4.44 -3.94
N LEU A 66 -14.91 -4.72 -3.96
CA LEU A 66 -15.78 -4.60 -2.80
C LEU A 66 -15.42 -5.61 -1.70
N ALA A 67 -15.13 -6.86 -2.07
CA ALA A 67 -14.71 -7.89 -1.11
C ALA A 67 -13.40 -7.52 -0.40
N LEU A 68 -12.41 -6.98 -1.11
CA LEU A 68 -11.16 -6.53 -0.52
C LEU A 68 -11.35 -5.32 0.39
N ARG A 69 -12.19 -4.34 0.01
CA ARG A 69 -12.56 -3.21 0.90
C ARG A 69 -13.20 -3.69 2.19
N GLU A 70 -14.11 -4.67 2.09
CA GLU A 70 -14.72 -5.28 3.27
C GLU A 70 -13.68 -6.03 4.12
N GLY A 71 -12.76 -6.78 3.50
CA GLY A 71 -11.67 -7.46 4.18
C GLY A 71 -10.73 -6.54 4.95
N VAL A 72 -10.49 -5.33 4.42
CA VAL A 72 -9.75 -4.26 5.10
C VAL A 72 -10.53 -3.75 6.31
N LYS A 73 -11.83 -3.45 6.15
CA LYS A 73 -12.72 -2.96 7.23
C LYS A 73 -12.86 -3.98 8.37
N GLN A 74 -13.02 -5.25 8.04
CA GLN A 74 -13.17 -6.34 9.01
C GLN A 74 -11.83 -6.77 9.65
N GLY A 75 -10.68 -6.26 9.19
CA GLY A 75 -9.36 -6.65 9.68
C GLY A 75 -8.94 -8.07 9.28
N VAL A 76 -9.59 -8.67 8.29
CA VAL A 76 -9.19 -9.95 7.69
C VAL A 76 -7.88 -9.77 6.91
N ILE A 77 -7.71 -8.62 6.25
CA ILE A 77 -6.47 -8.21 5.60
C ILE A 77 -5.59 -7.50 6.63
N ASP A 78 -4.35 -7.97 6.77
CA ASP A 78 -3.45 -7.56 7.86
C ASP A 78 -2.60 -6.35 7.50
N VAL A 79 -2.17 -6.25 6.25
CA VAL A 79 -1.20 -5.25 5.78
C VAL A 79 -1.70 -4.59 4.51
N MET A 80 -1.46 -3.29 4.42
CA MET A 80 -1.58 -2.54 3.18
C MET A 80 -0.20 -2.36 2.56
N ALA A 81 0.07 -3.08 1.48
CA ALA A 81 1.30 -2.99 0.70
C ALA A 81 1.15 -2.03 -0.48
N THR A 82 2.07 -2.05 -1.43
CA THR A 82 2.02 -1.22 -2.64
C THR A 82 2.30 -2.00 -3.91
N ASP A 83 3.12 -3.02 -3.82
CA ASP A 83 3.68 -3.70 -4.99
C ASP A 83 4.29 -2.71 -6.01
N HIS A 84 5.03 -1.71 -5.47
CA HIS A 84 5.59 -0.61 -6.24
C HIS A 84 6.67 -1.08 -7.21
N CYS A 85 6.33 -1.09 -8.48
CA CYS A 85 7.23 -1.49 -9.57
C CYS A 85 6.95 -0.61 -10.80
N PRO A 86 7.41 0.67 -10.82
CA PRO A 86 7.11 1.59 -11.91
C PRO A 86 7.96 1.29 -13.14
N PHE A 87 7.39 1.56 -14.30
CA PHE A 87 8.02 1.52 -15.60
C PHE A 87 7.77 2.84 -16.32
N THR A 88 8.62 3.22 -17.27
CA THR A 88 8.41 4.39 -18.13
C THR A 88 7.31 4.12 -19.16
N LEU A 89 6.77 5.19 -19.78
CA LEU A 89 5.80 5.04 -20.89
C LEU A 89 6.41 4.26 -22.06
N GLU A 90 7.68 4.51 -22.38
CA GLU A 90 8.40 3.77 -23.42
C GLU A 90 8.45 2.27 -23.12
N GLN A 91 8.75 1.89 -21.88
CA GLN A 91 8.76 0.49 -21.46
C GLN A 91 7.37 -0.14 -21.54
N LYS A 92 6.32 0.56 -21.12
CA LYS A 92 4.94 0.08 -21.24
C LYS A 92 4.53 -0.11 -22.70
N ALA A 93 4.97 0.77 -23.59
CA ALA A 93 4.68 0.71 -25.03
C ALA A 93 5.28 -0.51 -25.76
N LEU A 94 6.24 -1.23 -25.16
CA LEU A 94 6.79 -2.48 -25.71
C LEU A 94 5.72 -3.55 -25.96
N GLY A 95 4.61 -3.47 -25.28
CA GLY A 95 3.49 -4.40 -25.41
C GLY A 95 2.32 -3.90 -26.25
N LYS A 96 2.46 -2.82 -27.01
CA LYS A 96 1.37 -2.22 -27.80
C LYS A 96 0.64 -3.23 -28.71
N ASP A 97 1.39 -4.14 -29.31
CA ASP A 97 0.84 -5.16 -30.23
C ASP A 97 0.75 -6.57 -29.58
N ASP A 98 1.27 -6.71 -28.37
CA ASP A 98 1.30 -7.99 -27.64
C ASP A 98 1.35 -7.73 -26.13
N PHE A 99 0.19 -7.85 -25.45
CA PHE A 99 0.07 -7.57 -24.03
C PHE A 99 1.07 -8.36 -23.15
N ARG A 100 1.54 -9.51 -23.59
CA ARG A 100 2.54 -10.33 -22.87
C ARG A 100 3.90 -9.65 -22.76
N LYS A 101 4.15 -8.63 -23.57
CA LYS A 101 5.38 -7.84 -23.57
C LYS A 101 5.27 -6.58 -22.71
N ILE A 102 4.08 -6.26 -22.19
CA ILE A 102 3.92 -5.14 -21.29
C ILE A 102 4.58 -5.48 -19.95
N PRO A 103 5.56 -4.71 -19.47
CA PRO A 103 6.13 -4.92 -18.15
C PRO A 103 5.04 -4.78 -17.07
N ASN A 104 4.95 -5.79 -16.18
CA ASN A 104 3.93 -5.82 -15.14
C ASN A 104 4.36 -5.00 -13.93
N GLY A 105 3.59 -4.01 -13.56
CA GLY A 105 3.81 -3.19 -12.37
C GLY A 105 3.32 -1.76 -12.53
N GLY A 106 3.20 -1.09 -11.40
CA GLY A 106 2.74 0.29 -11.30
C GLY A 106 3.33 1.00 -10.09
N MET A 107 3.10 2.31 -10.02
CA MET A 107 3.49 3.12 -8.88
C MET A 107 2.44 3.05 -7.78
N GLY A 108 2.86 3.11 -6.51
CA GLY A 108 1.93 3.05 -5.38
C GLY A 108 2.53 3.51 -4.06
N VAL A 109 3.87 3.56 -3.93
CA VAL A 109 4.53 3.85 -2.64
C VAL A 109 4.14 5.22 -2.08
N GLU A 110 3.99 6.21 -2.93
CA GLU A 110 3.65 7.58 -2.56
C GLU A 110 2.14 7.77 -2.33
N ASN A 111 1.30 6.95 -2.98
CA ASN A 111 -0.15 7.05 -2.92
C ASN A 111 -0.79 6.23 -1.80
N ARG A 112 -0.12 5.17 -1.33
CA ARG A 112 -0.67 4.23 -0.35
C ARG A 112 -1.17 4.91 0.92
N TYR A 113 -0.31 5.68 1.56
CA TYR A 113 -0.64 6.25 2.87
C TYR A 113 -1.67 7.37 2.78
N PRO A 114 -1.57 8.34 1.84
CA PRO A 114 -2.62 9.32 1.59
C PRO A 114 -3.98 8.68 1.28
N TYR A 115 -4.02 7.63 0.45
CA TYR A 115 -5.25 6.91 0.13
C TYR A 115 -5.90 6.27 1.37
N MET A 116 -5.11 5.58 2.19
CA MET A 116 -5.61 4.95 3.42
C MET A 116 -6.08 5.99 4.45
N LEU A 117 -5.39 7.12 4.59
CA LEU A 117 -5.82 8.23 5.42
C LEU A 117 -7.13 8.85 4.90
N SER A 118 -7.28 8.95 3.58
CA SER A 118 -8.53 9.41 2.94
C SER A 118 -9.71 8.49 3.29
N MET A 119 -9.52 7.17 3.30
CA MET A 119 -10.56 6.24 3.77
C MET A 119 -10.95 6.50 5.24
N ALA A 120 -9.98 6.89 6.08
CA ALA A 120 -10.27 7.24 7.48
C ALA A 120 -11.03 8.56 7.59
N VAL A 121 -10.66 9.60 6.84
CA VAL A 121 -11.40 10.89 6.79
C VAL A 121 -12.84 10.66 6.33
N ASN A 122 -13.05 9.78 5.35
CA ASN A 122 -14.36 9.45 4.82
C ASN A 122 -15.17 8.49 5.72
N GLY A 123 -14.65 8.10 6.89
CA GLY A 123 -15.34 7.25 7.86
C GLY A 123 -15.40 5.77 7.49
N GLU A 124 -14.63 5.33 6.51
CA GLU A 124 -14.58 3.92 6.12
C GLU A 124 -13.66 3.09 7.03
N LEU A 125 -12.65 3.72 7.61
CA LEU A 125 -11.68 3.15 8.56
C LEU A 125 -11.50 4.08 9.74
N SER A 126 -10.96 3.57 10.84
CA SER A 126 -10.37 4.44 11.87
C SER A 126 -8.92 4.78 11.54
N TYR A 127 -8.40 5.89 12.08
CA TYR A 127 -6.95 6.19 11.98
C TYR A 127 -6.10 5.08 12.60
N SER A 128 -6.60 4.42 13.64
CA SER A 128 -5.94 3.28 14.27
C SER A 128 -5.81 2.08 13.31
N ASP A 129 -6.82 1.82 12.47
CA ASP A 129 -6.75 0.78 11.44
C ASP A 129 -5.69 1.09 10.40
N VAL A 130 -5.63 2.35 9.95
CA VAL A 130 -4.60 2.79 8.99
C VAL A 130 -3.20 2.60 9.58
N VAL A 131 -2.95 3.05 10.80
CA VAL A 131 -1.66 2.88 11.48
C VAL A 131 -1.34 1.40 11.70
N ARG A 132 -2.32 0.61 12.11
CA ARG A 132 -2.16 -0.84 12.29
C ARG A 132 -1.70 -1.50 11.00
N MET A 133 -2.38 -1.26 9.87
CA MET A 133 -2.10 -1.93 8.60
C MET A 133 -0.87 -1.39 7.87
N CYS A 134 -0.61 -0.09 7.98
CA CYS A 134 0.48 0.56 7.23
C CYS A 134 1.78 0.68 8.01
N CYS A 135 1.76 0.59 9.34
CA CYS A 135 2.92 0.86 10.20
C CYS A 135 3.19 -0.29 11.20
N TYR A 136 2.24 -0.57 12.09
CA TYR A 136 2.46 -1.52 13.21
C TYR A 136 2.61 -2.96 12.73
N HIS A 137 1.68 -3.47 11.93
CA HIS A 137 1.74 -4.85 11.42
C HIS A 137 2.98 -5.08 10.54
N PRO A 138 3.32 -4.24 9.56
CA PRO A 138 4.56 -4.41 8.81
C PRO A 138 5.80 -4.44 9.71
N ALA A 139 5.90 -3.53 10.69
CA ALA A 139 7.01 -3.51 11.61
C ALA A 139 7.10 -4.80 12.44
N LYS A 140 5.99 -5.25 13.00
CA LYS A 140 5.89 -6.48 13.79
C LYS A 140 6.21 -7.73 12.96
N TYR A 141 5.59 -7.86 11.80
CA TYR A 141 5.69 -9.07 10.98
C TYR A 141 7.06 -9.22 10.31
N PHE A 142 7.70 -8.11 9.99
CA PHE A 142 9.01 -8.12 9.37
C PHE A 142 10.17 -7.86 10.36
N GLY A 143 9.90 -7.84 11.67
CA GLY A 143 10.94 -7.77 12.72
C GLY A 143 11.65 -6.42 12.81
N CYS A 144 10.96 -5.33 12.52
CA CYS A 144 11.47 -3.95 12.59
C CYS A 144 11.16 -3.34 13.97
N GLU A 145 11.85 -3.77 15.01
CA GLU A 145 11.53 -3.48 16.42
C GLU A 145 11.50 -1.98 16.78
N THR A 146 12.25 -1.13 16.07
CA THR A 146 12.30 0.30 16.34
C THR A 146 11.24 1.10 15.56
N LYS A 147 10.37 0.43 14.79
CA LYS A 147 9.38 1.04 13.90
C LYS A 147 7.94 0.71 14.33
N GLY A 148 6.98 1.35 13.70
CA GLY A 148 5.55 0.99 13.70
C GLY A 148 4.71 1.56 14.81
N SER A 149 5.28 2.24 15.80
CA SER A 149 4.53 2.89 16.90
C SER A 149 5.24 4.12 17.42
N ILE A 150 4.50 5.02 18.07
CA ILE A 150 5.02 6.20 18.75
C ILE A 150 5.19 5.83 20.23
N GLU A 151 6.39 5.36 20.57
CA GLU A 151 6.75 4.91 21.91
C GLU A 151 8.18 5.33 22.26
N PRO A 152 8.54 5.48 23.55
CA PRO A 152 9.91 5.72 23.95
C PRO A 152 10.87 4.65 23.38
N ARG A 153 12.03 5.06 22.88
CA ARG A 153 13.06 4.23 22.22
C ARG A 153 12.72 3.72 20.83
N LYS A 154 11.60 4.10 20.23
CA LYS A 154 11.32 3.92 18.81
C LYS A 154 11.93 5.04 17.99
N ASP A 155 12.16 4.79 16.72
CA ASP A 155 12.56 5.85 15.79
C ASP A 155 11.43 6.87 15.64
N ALA A 156 11.76 8.13 15.64
CA ALA A 156 10.81 9.22 15.44
C ALA A 156 10.47 9.35 13.94
N ASP A 157 9.81 8.33 13.41
CA ASP A 157 9.26 8.32 12.05
C ASP A 157 7.78 8.72 12.15
N LEU A 158 7.46 9.92 11.72
CA LEU A 158 6.15 10.53 11.93
C LEU A 158 5.61 11.14 10.65
N VAL A 159 4.28 11.18 10.56
CA VAL A 159 3.55 11.92 9.53
C VAL A 159 2.65 12.94 10.22
N ILE A 160 2.73 14.19 9.80
CA ILE A 160 1.79 15.25 10.18
C ILE A 160 0.73 15.31 9.08
N PHE A 161 -0.52 15.12 9.47
CA PHE A 161 -1.65 14.99 8.56
C PHE A 161 -2.74 15.99 8.90
N ASN A 162 -3.22 16.71 7.89
CA ASN A 162 -4.36 17.62 7.98
C ASN A 162 -5.60 16.93 7.39
N PRO A 163 -6.62 16.57 8.19
CA PRO A 163 -7.81 15.89 7.70
C PRO A 163 -8.72 16.77 6.84
N GLU A 164 -8.59 18.09 6.93
CA GLU A 164 -9.42 19.06 6.19
C GLU A 164 -8.87 19.39 4.80
N GLY A 165 -7.63 18.98 4.51
CA GLY A 165 -7.02 19.17 3.21
C GLY A 165 -7.63 18.27 2.14
N LYS A 166 -7.23 18.51 0.90
CA LYS A 166 -7.49 17.63 -0.25
C LYS A 166 -6.27 17.64 -1.15
N MET A 167 -6.01 16.50 -1.80
CA MET A 167 -4.94 16.38 -2.78
C MET A 167 -5.45 15.59 -3.98
N THR A 168 -5.39 16.20 -5.17
CA THR A 168 -5.60 15.47 -6.42
C THR A 168 -4.25 15.02 -6.95
N VAL A 169 -4.11 13.72 -7.17
CA VAL A 169 -2.86 13.13 -7.67
C VAL A 169 -2.70 13.46 -9.16
N THR A 170 -1.53 13.96 -9.52
CA THR A 170 -1.12 14.17 -10.91
C THR A 170 0.31 13.68 -11.08
N ALA A 171 0.73 13.37 -12.30
CA ALA A 171 2.13 13.02 -12.57
C ALA A 171 3.11 14.11 -12.09
N ASP A 172 2.71 15.38 -12.23
CA ASP A 172 3.54 16.53 -11.89
C ASP A 172 3.76 16.70 -10.37
N ASN A 173 2.85 16.24 -9.54
CA ASN A 173 2.99 16.38 -8.09
C ASN A 173 3.52 15.10 -7.40
N MET A 174 3.93 14.08 -8.18
CA MET A 174 4.57 12.86 -7.69
C MET A 174 6.08 12.90 -7.90
N HIS A 175 6.82 12.22 -7.01
CA HIS A 175 8.29 12.14 -7.08
C HIS A 175 8.78 10.94 -7.90
N THR A 176 7.87 10.18 -8.49
CA THR A 176 8.23 9.06 -9.39
C THR A 176 8.98 9.56 -10.63
N LYS A 177 9.91 8.74 -11.13
CA LYS A 177 10.59 9.00 -12.41
C LYS A 177 9.82 8.51 -13.62
N ALA A 178 8.69 7.80 -13.41
CA ALA A 178 7.75 7.50 -14.48
C ALA A 178 7.00 8.79 -14.86
N GLU A 179 6.78 8.99 -16.14
CA GLU A 179 6.19 10.21 -16.71
C GLU A 179 4.65 10.23 -16.57
N TYR A 180 4.11 9.31 -15.78
CA TYR A 180 2.68 9.14 -15.53
C TYR A 180 2.45 8.55 -14.15
N THR A 181 1.19 8.58 -13.72
CA THR A 181 0.71 7.79 -12.59
C THR A 181 -0.60 7.11 -12.93
N ILE A 182 -0.81 5.87 -12.44
CA ILE A 182 -2.11 5.20 -12.54
C ILE A 182 -3.16 5.87 -11.66
N TRP A 183 -2.73 6.75 -10.75
CA TRP A 183 -3.56 7.50 -9.82
C TRP A 183 -3.98 8.87 -10.35
N GLU A 184 -3.69 9.17 -11.61
CA GLU A 184 -4.01 10.46 -12.22
C GLU A 184 -5.48 10.84 -12.04
N GLY A 185 -5.74 12.04 -11.47
CA GLY A 185 -7.08 12.54 -11.18
C GLY A 185 -7.74 11.98 -9.91
N VAL A 186 -7.17 10.97 -9.24
CA VAL A 186 -7.70 10.49 -7.97
C VAL A 186 -7.50 11.56 -6.91
N THR A 187 -8.59 11.92 -6.23
CA THR A 187 -8.56 12.92 -5.16
C THR A 187 -8.69 12.24 -3.81
N THR A 188 -7.75 12.51 -2.91
CA THR A 188 -7.79 12.06 -1.52
C THR A 188 -8.31 13.15 -0.61
N SER A 189 -9.16 12.77 0.36
CA SER A 189 -9.56 13.63 1.49
C SER A 189 -8.43 13.66 2.51
N GLY A 190 -8.10 14.85 2.97
CA GLY A 190 -6.93 15.10 3.82
C GLY A 190 -5.62 15.24 3.04
N GLN A 191 -4.61 15.80 3.69
CA GLN A 191 -3.30 16.08 3.10
C GLN A 191 -2.20 15.81 4.11
N ILE A 192 -1.11 15.17 3.66
CA ILE A 192 0.12 15.04 4.44
C ILE A 192 0.87 16.37 4.35
N GLU A 193 1.08 17.01 5.50
CA GLU A 193 1.82 18.26 5.59
C GLU A 193 3.33 18.02 5.73
N LYS A 194 3.71 17.06 6.59
CA LYS A 194 5.13 16.76 6.82
C LYS A 194 5.37 15.27 6.99
N THR A 195 6.52 14.83 6.50
CA THR A 195 7.06 13.51 6.82
C THR A 195 8.38 13.67 7.57
N ILE A 196 8.50 12.99 8.69
CA ILE A 196 9.67 13.03 9.58
C ILE A 196 10.28 11.62 9.60
N ALA A 197 11.57 11.53 9.38
CA ALA A 197 12.33 10.28 9.49
C ALA A 197 13.42 10.42 10.57
N ARG A 198 13.34 9.63 11.61
CA ARG A 198 14.26 9.66 12.76
C ARG A 198 14.46 11.07 13.33
N GLY A 199 13.34 11.82 13.47
CA GLY A 199 13.33 13.17 14.02
C GLY A 199 13.73 14.28 13.04
N LYS A 200 14.08 13.97 11.78
CA LYS A 200 14.41 14.96 10.75
C LYS A 200 13.24 15.10 9.78
N ILE A 201 12.80 16.32 9.51
CA ILE A 201 11.80 16.60 8.48
C ILE A 201 12.41 16.28 7.12
N ILE A 202 11.80 15.38 6.35
CA ILE A 202 12.25 14.97 5.02
C ILE A 202 11.31 15.43 3.90
N THR A 203 10.05 15.77 4.25
CA THR A 203 9.15 16.50 3.34
C THR A 203 8.39 17.55 4.11
N ASP A 204 8.12 18.70 3.48
CA ASP A 204 7.30 19.79 4.01
C ASP A 204 6.46 20.38 2.88
N GLY A 205 5.13 20.34 3.01
CA GLY A 205 4.20 20.83 2.00
C GLY A 205 4.41 20.22 0.59
N GLY A 206 4.79 18.93 0.51
CA GLY A 206 5.11 18.27 -0.75
C GLY A 206 6.55 18.48 -1.25
N THR A 207 7.32 19.37 -0.63
CA THR A 207 8.72 19.61 -1.02
C THR A 207 9.63 18.59 -0.34
N PHE A 208 10.43 17.86 -1.11
CA PHE A 208 11.43 16.93 -0.59
C PHE A 208 12.68 17.67 -0.09
N LEU A 209 13.04 17.44 1.18
CA LEU A 209 14.15 18.07 1.91
C LEU A 209 15.27 17.08 2.26
N GLY A 210 15.16 15.84 1.83
CA GLY A 210 16.17 14.81 2.10
C GLY A 210 17.42 14.95 1.23
N HIS A 211 18.49 14.30 1.66
CA HIS A 211 19.77 14.30 0.95
C HIS A 211 20.27 12.87 0.72
N ALA A 212 21.08 12.67 -0.31
CA ALA A 212 21.79 11.43 -0.52
C ALA A 212 22.60 11.05 0.74
N GLY A 213 22.46 9.81 1.21
CA GLY A 213 23.09 9.32 2.45
C GLY A 213 22.25 9.48 3.72
N ASP A 214 21.09 10.13 3.70
CA ASP A 214 20.18 10.19 4.85
C ASP A 214 19.57 8.82 5.20
N GLY A 215 19.48 7.92 4.22
CA GLY A 215 18.97 6.57 4.42
C GLY A 215 19.90 5.70 5.28
N ARG A 216 19.32 4.79 6.07
CA ARG A 216 20.06 3.81 6.86
C ARG A 216 19.50 2.42 6.63
N TYR A 217 20.39 1.43 6.53
CA TYR A 217 19.97 0.04 6.48
C TYR A 217 19.25 -0.34 7.79
N LEU A 218 18.02 -0.84 7.69
CA LEU A 218 17.26 -1.31 8.83
C LEU A 218 17.52 -2.81 9.03
N LYS A 219 18.32 -3.15 10.07
CA LYS A 219 18.57 -4.53 10.45
C LYS A 219 17.32 -5.12 11.10
N ARG A 220 16.73 -6.12 10.45
CA ARG A 220 15.54 -6.82 10.94
C ARG A 220 15.93 -7.98 11.86
N LYS A 221 15.07 -8.26 12.83
CA LYS A 221 15.11 -9.49 13.63
C LYS A 221 14.14 -10.53 13.09
N LYS A 222 14.23 -11.75 13.62
CA LYS A 222 13.24 -12.79 13.34
C LYS A 222 11.87 -12.34 13.80
N SER A 223 10.85 -12.49 12.93
CA SER A 223 9.48 -12.11 13.25
C SER A 223 8.94 -12.80 14.52
N SER A 224 8.21 -12.06 15.34
CA SER A 224 7.56 -12.60 16.55
C SER A 224 6.42 -13.58 16.24
N ILE A 225 5.79 -13.44 15.08
CA ILE A 225 4.71 -14.38 14.66
C ILE A 225 5.16 -15.84 14.61
N PHE A 226 6.44 -16.10 14.38
CA PHE A 226 6.99 -17.46 14.42
C PHE A 226 7.19 -18.00 15.83
N LYS A 227 7.13 -17.13 16.86
CA LYS A 227 7.33 -17.52 18.26
C LYS A 227 6.01 -17.65 19.03
N GLU A 228 5.03 -16.80 18.72
CA GLU A 228 3.80 -16.60 19.51
C GLU A 228 2.56 -17.21 18.84
N GLY A 229 2.68 -17.66 17.59
CA GLY A 229 1.52 -17.92 16.75
C GLY A 229 0.80 -16.61 16.38
N LEU A 230 -0.21 -16.71 15.55
CA LEU A 230 -1.13 -15.59 15.27
C LEU A 230 -2.16 -15.55 16.41
N LYS A 231 -1.96 -14.69 17.39
CA LYS A 231 -2.95 -14.34 18.42
C LYS A 231 -3.62 -13.04 18.06
#